data_9c2c24cce3211282f061f97661a53b3c
#
_entry.id   9c2c24cce3211282f061f97661a53b3c
#
_cell.length_a   1.000
_cell.length_b   1.000
_cell.length_c   1.000
_cell.angle_alpha   90.00
_cell.angle_beta   90.00
_cell.angle_gamma   90.00
#
_symmetry.space_group_name_H-M   'P 1'
#
loop_
_entity.id
_entity.type
_entity.pdbx_description
1 polymer ?
#
loop_
_entity_poly.entity_id
_entity_poly.type
_entity_poly.pdbx_seq_one_letter_code
_entity_poly.pdbx_strand_id
1 'polypeptide(L)'
;VLEPDDRQPGWRNRSYLAKYDLKTGLLQPLTFGYHNVWAADISNDGRYLLMMTSQSRLTKRPTTLFSLYRLDMQTLQAELLIDKDGFISGARFSPDGTQVLVSGSPESLGGIGKNVKEGQTPSMTDGQLYLLNIADKRVTPLTKDFNPSVQRAVWNKADGQIYFTAENRDCYSLYRMNPADGKIQQLEVSEDLVNSFSLAQNAPVMAYYGQSASNSDRLYTMNTKKMKSSLLEDLSKDILKDVELGECKAWSFTNSRGDTIYGRYYLPPHFDANRKYPMIVNYYGGCSPVSRNFESRYPHHAYAALGYVVYVIEPSGATGFGQEFSARHVNTAGEGVAQDIIEGTKQFCKEHAFVNDKKIGCIGASYGGFMTQYLQTKTDIFAAAISHAGISDHTSYWGEGYWGYSYSEVSMANSYPWSNPDLFVKQSPLFNADKIHTPLLFLHGDADVNVPVGESIQMFTALKLLGRETAFVAVTGQDLSLIHI
;
A
#
# COMPACT_ATOMS: atom_id res chain seq x y z
N VAL A 1 20.25 -22.40 16.43
CA VAL A 1 20.78 -21.69 15.26
C VAL A 1 19.77 -20.65 14.85
N LEU A 2 20.21 -19.41 14.65
CA LEU A 2 19.36 -18.31 14.15
C LEU A 2 19.38 -18.30 12.63
N GLU A 3 18.21 -18.07 12.06
CA GLU A 3 18.03 -17.82 10.62
C GLU A 3 17.75 -16.33 10.37
N PRO A 4 18.00 -15.79 9.17
CA PRO A 4 17.77 -14.37 8.87
C PRO A 4 16.37 -13.87 9.23
N ASP A 5 15.38 -14.75 9.10
CA ASP A 5 13.97 -14.43 9.36
C ASP A 5 13.56 -14.51 10.83
N ASP A 6 14.42 -15.04 11.72
CA ASP A 6 14.11 -15.15 13.15
C ASP A 6 13.93 -13.79 13.84
N ARG A 7 14.36 -12.71 13.22
CA ARG A 7 14.07 -11.34 13.65
C ARG A 7 12.60 -10.95 13.49
N GLN A 8 11.85 -11.69 12.67
CA GLN A 8 10.42 -11.45 12.44
C GLN A 8 9.60 -12.30 13.45
N PRO A 9 8.74 -11.67 14.26
CA PRO A 9 7.90 -12.40 15.20
C PRO A 9 7.04 -13.46 14.49
N GLY A 10 7.04 -14.67 15.06
CA GLY A 10 6.25 -15.80 14.53
C GLY A 10 6.81 -16.47 13.28
N TRP A 11 8.01 -16.12 12.82
CA TRP A 11 8.63 -16.73 11.64
C TRP A 11 8.64 -18.26 11.65
N ARG A 12 8.89 -18.87 12.80
CA ARG A 12 8.91 -20.33 12.95
C ARG A 12 7.53 -20.96 13.15
N ASN A 13 6.49 -20.17 13.28
CA ASN A 13 5.13 -20.70 13.38
C ASN A 13 4.75 -21.39 12.08
N ARG A 14 4.00 -22.48 12.20
CA ARG A 14 3.48 -23.23 11.05
C ARG A 14 1.98 -23.34 11.17
N SER A 15 1.31 -23.11 10.04
CA SER A 15 -0.13 -23.21 9.90
C SER A 15 -0.46 -24.50 9.17
N TYR A 16 -1.43 -25.24 9.70
CA TYR A 16 -1.95 -26.47 9.11
C TYR A 16 -3.46 -26.38 8.99
N LEU A 17 -4.01 -27.12 8.05
CA LEU A 17 -5.44 -27.22 7.87
C LEU A 17 -5.99 -28.44 8.60
N ALA A 18 -7.14 -28.25 9.24
CA ALA A 18 -7.91 -29.31 9.85
C ALA A 18 -9.41 -29.10 9.58
N LYS A 19 -10.16 -30.19 9.46
CA LYS A 19 -11.62 -30.20 9.41
C LYS A 19 -12.16 -30.46 10.81
N TYR A 20 -13.02 -29.58 11.29
CA TYR A 20 -13.72 -29.75 12.57
C TYR A 20 -15.19 -30.05 12.33
N ASP A 21 -15.67 -31.17 12.85
CA ASP A 21 -17.08 -31.55 12.77
C ASP A 21 -17.84 -30.95 13.97
N LEU A 22 -18.76 -30.03 13.67
CA LEU A 22 -19.52 -29.30 14.68
C LEU A 22 -20.50 -30.17 15.48
N LYS A 23 -20.90 -31.33 14.96
CA LYS A 23 -21.84 -32.24 15.63
C LYS A 23 -21.14 -33.19 16.56
N THR A 24 -20.01 -33.74 16.13
CA THR A 24 -19.27 -34.79 16.87
C THR A 24 -18.11 -34.23 17.69
N GLY A 25 -17.64 -32.99 17.39
CA GLY A 25 -16.49 -32.39 18.00
C GLY A 25 -15.15 -33.00 17.51
N LEU A 26 -15.19 -33.80 16.45
CA LEU A 26 -13.96 -34.44 15.91
C LEU A 26 -13.16 -33.44 15.07
N LEU A 27 -11.84 -33.44 15.36
CA LEU A 27 -10.86 -32.68 14.57
C LEU A 27 -10.09 -33.68 13.68
N GLN A 28 -10.17 -33.49 12.36
CA GLN A 28 -9.43 -34.26 11.39
C GLN A 28 -8.34 -33.37 10.75
N PRO A 29 -7.04 -33.62 10.98
CA PRO A 29 -5.96 -32.96 10.25
C PRO A 29 -6.05 -33.26 8.75
N LEU A 30 -5.87 -32.23 7.93
CA LEU A 30 -5.91 -32.33 6.45
C LEU A 30 -4.52 -32.19 5.84
N THR A 31 -3.61 -31.49 6.54
CA THR A 31 -2.26 -31.22 6.02
C THR A 31 -1.21 -31.47 7.10
N PHE A 32 0.02 -31.80 6.63
CA PHE A 32 1.17 -32.13 7.46
C PHE A 32 2.45 -31.59 6.82
N GLY A 33 3.56 -31.57 7.55
CA GLY A 33 4.88 -31.23 7.01
C GLY A 33 5.44 -29.90 7.49
N TYR A 34 6.36 -29.32 6.73
CA TYR A 34 7.15 -28.15 7.14
C TYR A 34 6.72 -26.83 6.49
N HIS A 35 5.79 -26.88 5.54
CA HIS A 35 5.30 -25.68 4.88
C HIS A 35 4.08 -25.11 5.60
N ASN A 36 3.94 -23.79 5.57
CA ASN A 36 2.69 -23.18 5.96
C ASN A 36 1.61 -23.53 4.94
N VAL A 37 0.42 -23.85 5.43
CA VAL A 37 -0.75 -24.16 4.60
C VAL A 37 -1.96 -23.40 5.11
N TRP A 38 -2.70 -22.77 4.22
CA TRP A 38 -3.96 -22.11 4.56
C TRP A 38 -5.03 -22.35 3.49
N ALA A 39 -6.29 -22.27 3.91
CA ALA A 39 -7.43 -22.34 3.02
C ALA A 39 -7.57 -21.00 2.27
N ALA A 40 -7.67 -21.06 0.95
CA ALA A 40 -7.94 -19.89 0.12
C ALA A 40 -9.44 -19.75 -0.18
N ASP A 41 -10.10 -20.86 -0.53
CA ASP A 41 -11.53 -20.89 -0.84
C ASP A 41 -12.09 -22.31 -0.82
N ILE A 42 -13.42 -22.44 -0.75
CA ILE A 42 -14.13 -23.70 -0.87
C ILE A 42 -15.15 -23.63 -2.01
N SER A 43 -15.25 -24.71 -2.81
CA SER A 43 -16.24 -24.79 -3.89
C SER A 43 -17.68 -24.71 -3.35
N ASN A 44 -18.63 -24.25 -4.17
CA ASN A 44 -20.00 -24.04 -3.78
C ASN A 44 -20.72 -25.31 -3.27
N ASP A 45 -20.32 -26.47 -3.74
CA ASP A 45 -20.83 -27.79 -3.31
C ASP A 45 -20.10 -28.33 -2.07
N GLY A 46 -19.07 -27.62 -1.59
CA GLY A 46 -18.23 -28.03 -0.45
C GLY A 46 -17.30 -29.19 -0.72
N ARG A 47 -17.20 -29.66 -1.97
CA ARG A 47 -16.39 -30.81 -2.33
C ARG A 47 -14.91 -30.50 -2.45
N TYR A 48 -14.56 -29.34 -2.98
CA TYR A 48 -13.17 -28.98 -3.23
C TYR A 48 -12.74 -27.78 -2.37
N LEU A 49 -11.54 -27.87 -1.83
CA LEU A 49 -10.87 -26.81 -1.10
C LEU A 49 -9.68 -26.31 -1.91
N LEU A 50 -9.60 -25.00 -2.16
CA LEU A 50 -8.35 -24.37 -2.59
C LEU A 50 -7.47 -24.14 -1.38
N MET A 51 -6.27 -24.65 -1.41
CA MET A 51 -5.27 -24.40 -0.38
C MET A 51 -3.98 -23.86 -0.98
N MET A 52 -3.40 -22.91 -0.29
CA MET A 52 -2.09 -22.36 -0.64
C MET A 52 -1.05 -22.81 0.36
N THR A 53 0.15 -23.03 -0.12
CA THR A 53 1.32 -23.34 0.69
C THR A 53 2.38 -22.27 0.48
N SER A 54 3.21 -22.00 1.50
CA SER A 54 4.40 -21.17 1.34
C SER A 54 5.66 -21.92 1.75
N GLN A 55 6.73 -21.63 1.04
CA GLN A 55 8.06 -22.19 1.24
C GLN A 55 9.09 -21.07 1.11
N SER A 56 9.99 -20.96 2.08
CA SER A 56 11.11 -19.99 2.01
C SER A 56 12.16 -20.40 1.00
N ARG A 57 12.71 -19.41 0.32
CA ARG A 57 13.84 -19.56 -0.59
C ARG A 57 14.76 -18.33 -0.48
N LEU A 58 15.64 -18.29 0.51
CA LEU A 58 16.48 -17.13 0.80
C LEU A 58 17.64 -16.89 -0.19
N THR A 59 17.78 -17.70 -1.24
CA THR A 59 18.91 -17.62 -2.17
C THR A 59 18.77 -16.59 -3.28
N LYS A 60 17.57 -16.15 -3.56
CA LYS A 60 17.25 -15.15 -4.61
C LYS A 60 15.80 -14.65 -4.50
N ARG A 61 15.51 -13.53 -5.17
CA ARG A 61 14.15 -13.02 -5.37
C ARG A 61 13.35 -13.96 -6.31
N PRO A 62 12.09 -14.28 -6.01
CA PRO A 62 11.39 -14.04 -4.76
C PRO A 62 11.87 -14.99 -3.65
N THR A 63 11.94 -14.49 -2.40
CA THR A 63 12.41 -15.27 -1.25
C THR A 63 11.35 -16.18 -0.64
N THR A 64 10.10 -16.00 -1.02
CA THR A 64 8.99 -16.90 -0.67
C THR A 64 8.33 -17.42 -1.93
N LEU A 65 8.07 -18.72 -1.97
CA LEU A 65 7.38 -19.38 -3.07
C LEU A 65 6.04 -19.93 -2.57
N PHE A 66 5.00 -19.69 -3.36
CA PHE A 66 3.66 -20.14 -3.10
C PHE A 66 3.25 -21.22 -4.10
N SER A 67 2.56 -22.25 -3.63
CA SER A 67 1.91 -23.22 -4.50
C SER A 67 0.42 -23.27 -4.20
N LEU A 68 -0.39 -23.46 -5.24
CA LEU A 68 -1.84 -23.57 -5.14
C LEU A 68 -2.27 -24.99 -5.46
N TYR A 69 -3.07 -25.58 -4.57
CA TYR A 69 -3.63 -26.91 -4.71
C TYR A 69 -5.15 -26.88 -4.64
N ARG A 70 -5.78 -27.85 -5.33
CA ARG A 70 -7.18 -28.22 -5.14
C ARG A 70 -7.25 -29.55 -4.39
N LEU A 71 -7.80 -29.55 -3.20
CA LEU A 71 -8.02 -30.75 -2.36
C LEU A 71 -9.45 -31.24 -2.54
N ASP A 72 -9.64 -32.50 -2.93
CA ASP A 72 -10.92 -33.17 -2.87
C ASP A 72 -11.22 -33.59 -1.42
N MET A 73 -12.25 -33.02 -0.81
CA MET A 73 -12.60 -33.23 0.59
C MET A 73 -13.21 -34.60 0.87
N GLN A 74 -13.56 -35.39 -0.15
CA GLN A 74 -14.06 -36.75 -0.01
C GLN A 74 -12.92 -37.76 -0.10
N THR A 75 -12.04 -37.64 -1.08
CA THR A 75 -10.94 -38.58 -1.31
C THR A 75 -9.64 -38.16 -0.63
N LEU A 76 -9.53 -36.92 -0.16
CA LEU A 76 -8.33 -36.28 0.39
C LEU A 76 -7.13 -36.26 -0.59
N GLN A 77 -7.40 -36.35 -1.89
CA GLN A 77 -6.38 -36.20 -2.90
C GLN A 77 -6.20 -34.73 -3.28
N ALA A 78 -4.95 -34.27 -3.34
CA ALA A 78 -4.58 -32.94 -3.71
C ALA A 78 -4.05 -32.89 -5.15
N GLU A 79 -4.59 -32.00 -5.95
CA GLU A 79 -4.13 -31.68 -7.30
C GLU A 79 -3.36 -30.38 -7.28
N LEU A 80 -2.14 -30.38 -7.81
CA LEU A 80 -1.34 -29.15 -7.97
C LEU A 80 -1.89 -28.32 -9.13
N LEU A 81 -2.23 -27.05 -8.87
CA LEU A 81 -2.70 -26.10 -9.87
C LEU A 81 -1.62 -25.12 -10.30
N ILE A 82 -0.87 -24.56 -9.34
CA ILE A 82 0.26 -23.63 -9.56
C ILE A 82 1.42 -24.11 -8.69
N ASP A 83 2.59 -24.26 -9.29
CA ASP A 83 3.81 -24.69 -8.60
C ASP A 83 4.78 -23.54 -8.37
N LYS A 84 5.10 -23.26 -7.12
CA LYS A 84 6.21 -22.40 -6.68
C LYS A 84 6.30 -21.03 -7.37
N ASP A 85 5.19 -20.33 -7.44
CA ASP A 85 5.15 -18.93 -7.88
C ASP A 85 5.38 -17.99 -6.71
N GLY A 86 6.30 -17.04 -6.81
CA GLY A 86 6.62 -16.12 -5.72
C GLY A 86 5.76 -14.85 -5.69
N PHE A 87 4.79 -14.71 -6.59
CA PHE A 87 4.09 -13.46 -6.83
C PHE A 87 2.56 -13.56 -6.72
N ILE A 88 2.00 -14.77 -6.60
CA ILE A 88 0.58 -14.98 -6.32
C ILE A 88 0.28 -14.70 -4.84
N SER A 89 -0.92 -14.18 -4.56
CA SER A 89 -1.33 -13.79 -3.20
C SER A 89 -2.67 -14.38 -2.75
N GLY A 90 -3.48 -14.91 -3.66
CA GLY A 90 -4.79 -15.47 -3.31
C GLY A 90 -5.43 -16.21 -4.47
N ALA A 91 -6.48 -16.98 -4.15
CA ALA A 91 -7.23 -17.77 -5.13
C ALA A 91 -8.68 -17.94 -4.71
N ARG A 92 -9.61 -17.93 -5.68
CA ARG A 92 -11.04 -18.18 -5.46
C ARG A 92 -11.62 -18.99 -6.60
N PHE A 93 -12.53 -19.91 -6.28
CA PHE A 93 -13.27 -20.64 -7.30
C PHE A 93 -14.24 -19.76 -8.10
N SER A 94 -14.41 -20.08 -9.38
CA SER A 94 -15.61 -19.67 -10.11
C SER A 94 -16.86 -20.30 -9.49
N PRO A 95 -18.06 -19.72 -9.69
CA PRO A 95 -19.30 -20.28 -9.14
C PRO A 95 -19.57 -21.74 -9.54
N ASP A 96 -19.13 -22.15 -10.73
CA ASP A 96 -19.28 -23.52 -11.24
C ASP A 96 -18.11 -24.46 -10.87
N GLY A 97 -17.06 -23.91 -10.22
CA GLY A 97 -15.88 -24.68 -9.79
C GLY A 97 -14.93 -25.13 -10.91
N THR A 98 -15.11 -24.64 -12.15
CA THR A 98 -14.26 -25.02 -13.30
C THR A 98 -13.03 -24.15 -13.49
N GLN A 99 -13.04 -22.95 -12.92
CA GLN A 99 -11.97 -21.96 -13.02
C GLN A 99 -11.58 -21.44 -11.64
N VAL A 100 -10.42 -20.80 -11.57
CA VAL A 100 -9.91 -20.12 -10.37
C VAL A 100 -9.51 -18.70 -10.75
N LEU A 101 -10.06 -17.73 -10.00
CA LEU A 101 -9.58 -16.36 -10.00
C LEU A 101 -8.36 -16.28 -9.09
N VAL A 102 -7.20 -15.98 -9.66
CA VAL A 102 -5.93 -15.86 -8.95
C VAL A 102 -5.58 -14.38 -8.78
N SER A 103 -5.27 -13.97 -7.56
CA SER A 103 -4.71 -12.66 -7.27
C SER A 103 -3.19 -12.75 -7.20
N GLY A 104 -2.50 -11.71 -7.65
CA GLY A 104 -1.04 -11.65 -7.60
C GLY A 104 -0.51 -10.30 -8.07
N SER A 105 0.77 -10.26 -8.41
CA SER A 105 1.44 -9.09 -8.98
C SER A 105 1.65 -9.24 -10.49
N PRO A 106 2.17 -8.23 -11.19
CA PRO A 106 2.48 -8.34 -12.63
C PRO A 106 3.44 -9.48 -12.99
N GLU A 107 4.29 -9.90 -12.05
CA GLU A 107 5.29 -10.94 -12.25
C GLU A 107 4.76 -12.36 -12.04
N SER A 108 3.53 -12.52 -11.56
CA SER A 108 2.88 -13.83 -11.37
C SER A 108 2.81 -14.62 -12.66
N LEU A 109 2.86 -15.95 -12.52
CA LEU A 109 2.58 -16.91 -13.58
C LEU A 109 3.49 -16.70 -14.81
N GLY A 110 4.79 -16.53 -14.53
CA GLY A 110 5.80 -16.28 -15.55
C GLY A 110 5.82 -14.87 -16.10
N GLY A 111 5.19 -13.91 -15.41
CA GLY A 111 5.17 -12.51 -15.80
C GLY A 111 4.21 -12.14 -16.93
N ILE A 112 3.18 -12.98 -17.17
CA ILE A 112 2.20 -12.72 -18.24
C ILE A 112 1.36 -11.46 -18.00
N GLY A 113 1.32 -10.97 -16.77
CA GLY A 113 0.63 -9.73 -16.37
C GLY A 113 1.45 -8.46 -16.53
N LYS A 114 2.71 -8.53 -16.95
CA LYS A 114 3.60 -7.36 -17.08
C LYS A 114 3.14 -6.39 -18.17
N ASN A 115 3.05 -5.12 -17.82
CA ASN A 115 2.79 -4.00 -18.72
C ASN A 115 3.69 -2.83 -18.34
N VAL A 116 5.00 -3.04 -18.47
CA VAL A 116 6.08 -2.07 -18.22
C VAL A 116 7.02 -2.04 -19.41
N LYS A 117 7.85 -1.00 -19.52
CA LYS A 117 8.86 -0.91 -20.57
C LYS A 117 9.88 -2.06 -20.46
N GLU A 118 10.47 -2.41 -21.57
CA GLU A 118 11.55 -3.40 -21.60
C GLU A 118 12.67 -3.01 -20.63
N GLY A 119 13.14 -3.96 -19.85
CA GLY A 119 14.18 -3.75 -18.84
C GLY A 119 13.68 -3.20 -17.50
N GLN A 120 12.44 -2.76 -17.38
CA GLN A 120 11.88 -2.37 -16.09
C GLN A 120 11.41 -3.59 -15.29
N THR A 121 11.64 -3.53 -13.97
CA THR A 121 11.03 -4.46 -13.01
C THR A 121 9.74 -3.83 -12.50
N PRO A 122 8.57 -4.49 -12.66
CA PRO A 122 7.32 -3.98 -12.12
C PRO A 122 7.36 -3.93 -10.58
N SER A 123 6.52 -3.09 -9.99
CA SER A 123 6.29 -3.14 -8.54
C SER A 123 5.57 -4.43 -8.18
N MET A 124 6.16 -5.23 -7.27
CA MET A 124 5.49 -6.44 -6.82
C MET A 124 4.29 -6.17 -5.89
N THR A 125 4.07 -4.92 -5.48
CA THR A 125 2.89 -4.49 -4.72
C THR A 125 1.72 -4.08 -5.60
N ASP A 126 1.90 -4.00 -6.93
CA ASP A 126 0.82 -3.69 -7.87
C ASP A 126 -0.08 -4.92 -8.06
N GLY A 127 -1.33 -4.84 -7.61
CA GLY A 127 -2.26 -5.96 -7.59
C GLY A 127 -2.89 -6.25 -8.96
N GLN A 128 -2.89 -7.54 -9.35
CA GLN A 128 -3.40 -8.03 -10.62
C GLN A 128 -4.33 -9.24 -10.42
N LEU A 129 -5.21 -9.48 -11.39
CA LEU A 129 -6.09 -10.66 -11.45
C LEU A 129 -5.79 -11.51 -12.68
N TYR A 130 -5.86 -12.81 -12.46
CA TYR A 130 -5.66 -13.84 -13.49
C TYR A 130 -6.78 -14.88 -13.43
N LEU A 131 -7.10 -15.46 -14.57
CA LEU A 131 -8.06 -16.55 -14.67
C LEU A 131 -7.33 -17.85 -15.03
N LEU A 132 -7.40 -18.83 -14.14
CA LEU A 132 -6.86 -20.17 -14.33
C LEU A 132 -7.98 -21.15 -14.67
N ASN A 133 -7.91 -21.79 -15.81
CA ASN A 133 -8.77 -22.93 -16.15
C ASN A 133 -8.21 -24.21 -15.51
N ILE A 134 -9.02 -24.92 -14.72
CA ILE A 134 -8.56 -26.08 -13.95
C ILE A 134 -8.23 -27.26 -14.87
N ALA A 135 -9.00 -27.48 -15.96
CA ALA A 135 -8.87 -28.65 -16.81
C ALA A 135 -7.57 -28.66 -17.61
N ASP A 136 -7.22 -27.53 -18.23
CA ASP A 136 -6.06 -27.44 -19.14
C ASP A 136 -4.91 -26.60 -18.57
N LYS A 137 -5.07 -26.08 -17.35
CA LYS A 137 -4.10 -25.22 -16.64
C LYS A 137 -3.76 -23.92 -17.38
N ARG A 138 -4.54 -23.53 -18.37
CA ARG A 138 -4.35 -22.28 -19.10
C ARG A 138 -4.66 -21.09 -18.19
N VAL A 139 -3.78 -20.08 -18.23
CA VAL A 139 -3.93 -18.83 -17.46
C VAL A 139 -4.07 -17.66 -18.42
N THR A 140 -4.98 -16.74 -18.08
CA THR A 140 -5.24 -15.50 -18.80
C THR A 140 -5.13 -14.31 -17.85
N PRO A 141 -4.31 -13.28 -18.13
CA PRO A 141 -4.30 -12.06 -17.32
C PRO A 141 -5.58 -11.26 -17.60
N LEU A 142 -6.26 -10.81 -16.53
CA LEU A 142 -7.53 -10.09 -16.63
C LEU A 142 -7.37 -8.57 -16.50
N THR A 143 -6.34 -8.11 -15.79
CA THR A 143 -6.18 -6.70 -15.43
C THR A 143 -4.85 -6.11 -15.88
N LYS A 144 -4.15 -6.76 -16.82
CA LYS A 144 -2.83 -6.33 -17.32
C LYS A 144 -2.81 -4.85 -17.77
N ASP A 145 -3.85 -4.39 -18.46
CA ASP A 145 -3.97 -3.05 -19.01
C ASP A 145 -4.85 -2.12 -18.14
N PHE A 146 -5.13 -2.55 -16.91
CA PHE A 146 -5.95 -1.82 -15.95
C PHE A 146 -5.04 -1.04 -14.99
N ASN A 147 -5.12 0.30 -15.02
CA ASN A 147 -4.22 1.16 -14.25
C ASN A 147 -4.38 1.09 -12.72
N PRO A 148 -5.63 1.00 -12.17
CA PRO A 148 -5.78 0.82 -10.73
C PRO A 148 -5.18 -0.50 -10.24
N SER A 149 -4.62 -0.51 -9.04
CA SER A 149 -4.05 -1.70 -8.40
C SER A 149 -5.11 -2.48 -7.65
N VAL A 150 -5.37 -3.72 -8.03
CA VAL A 150 -6.43 -4.56 -7.44
C VAL A 150 -6.07 -4.94 -6.00
N GLN A 151 -7.04 -4.78 -5.08
CA GLN A 151 -6.87 -5.10 -3.66
C GLN A 151 -7.60 -6.40 -3.27
N ARG A 152 -8.92 -6.40 -3.39
CA ARG A 152 -9.77 -7.54 -3.00
C ARG A 152 -10.74 -7.86 -4.12
N ALA A 153 -10.84 -9.13 -4.49
CA ALA A 153 -11.78 -9.61 -5.49
C ALA A 153 -12.66 -10.75 -4.96
N VAL A 154 -13.91 -10.74 -5.39
CA VAL A 154 -14.91 -11.77 -5.09
C VAL A 154 -15.64 -12.15 -6.36
N TRP A 155 -15.72 -13.45 -6.66
CA TRP A 155 -16.54 -13.95 -7.76
C TRP A 155 -17.96 -14.20 -7.23
N ASN A 156 -18.91 -13.40 -7.68
CA ASN A 156 -20.27 -13.45 -7.15
C ASN A 156 -21.07 -14.62 -7.75
N LYS A 157 -21.63 -15.43 -6.87
CA LYS A 157 -22.44 -16.59 -7.25
C LYS A 157 -23.79 -16.18 -7.83
N ALA A 158 -24.38 -15.09 -7.36
CA ALA A 158 -25.73 -14.69 -7.73
C ALA A 158 -25.87 -14.21 -9.18
N ASP A 159 -24.82 -13.61 -9.75
CA ASP A 159 -24.83 -13.04 -11.10
C ASP A 159 -23.63 -13.44 -11.97
N GLY A 160 -22.70 -14.23 -11.44
CA GLY A 160 -21.49 -14.70 -12.15
C GLY A 160 -20.46 -13.61 -12.42
N GLN A 161 -20.63 -12.40 -11.89
CA GLN A 161 -19.69 -11.28 -12.07
C GLN A 161 -18.59 -11.30 -11.02
N ILE A 162 -17.42 -10.73 -11.36
CA ILE A 162 -16.34 -10.50 -10.41
C ILE A 162 -16.45 -9.06 -9.90
N TYR A 163 -16.58 -8.90 -8.58
CA TYR A 163 -16.55 -7.60 -7.92
C TYR A 163 -15.22 -7.43 -7.21
N PHE A 164 -14.63 -6.26 -7.32
CA PHE A 164 -13.33 -6.00 -6.67
C PHE A 164 -13.14 -4.53 -6.31
N THR A 165 -12.36 -4.29 -5.27
CA THR A 165 -11.81 -2.97 -4.98
C THR A 165 -10.43 -2.84 -5.57
N ALA A 166 -10.06 -1.64 -5.99
CA ALA A 166 -8.73 -1.31 -6.44
C ALA A 166 -8.32 0.09 -6.00
N GLU A 167 -7.04 0.25 -5.71
CA GLU A 167 -6.45 1.58 -5.59
C GLU A 167 -6.53 2.27 -6.96
N ASN A 168 -7.28 3.35 -6.98
CA ASN A 168 -7.43 4.23 -8.14
C ASN A 168 -6.91 5.60 -7.74
N ARG A 169 -5.62 5.84 -7.97
CA ARG A 169 -4.89 6.98 -7.42
C ARG A 169 -4.90 6.93 -5.89
N ASP A 170 -5.41 7.96 -5.22
CA ASP A 170 -5.53 8.06 -3.77
C ASP A 170 -6.90 7.60 -3.21
N CYS A 171 -7.73 6.96 -4.07
CA CYS A 171 -9.04 6.40 -3.73
C CYS A 171 -9.04 4.87 -3.76
N TYR A 172 -10.03 4.25 -3.10
CA TYR A 172 -10.34 2.82 -3.22
C TYR A 172 -11.69 2.67 -3.92
N SER A 173 -11.64 2.52 -5.24
CA SER A 173 -12.84 2.42 -6.06
C SER A 173 -13.35 0.98 -6.14
N LEU A 174 -14.67 0.83 -6.30
CA LEU A 174 -15.34 -0.45 -6.46
C LEU A 174 -15.61 -0.71 -7.94
N TYR A 175 -15.31 -1.92 -8.39
CA TYR A 175 -15.45 -2.34 -9.78
C TYR A 175 -16.24 -3.63 -9.90
N ARG A 176 -16.81 -3.82 -11.08
CA ARG A 176 -17.40 -5.08 -11.54
C ARG A 176 -16.76 -5.48 -12.86
N MET A 177 -16.45 -6.77 -13.03
CA MET A 177 -15.92 -7.34 -14.26
C MET A 177 -16.81 -8.48 -14.72
N ASN A 178 -17.09 -8.52 -16.02
CA ASN A 178 -17.64 -9.70 -16.67
C ASN A 178 -16.50 -10.66 -17.01
N PRO A 179 -16.43 -11.87 -16.42
CA PRO A 179 -15.33 -12.81 -16.68
C PRO A 179 -15.31 -13.36 -18.10
N ALA A 180 -16.42 -13.29 -18.86
CA ALA A 180 -16.50 -13.84 -20.22
C ALA A 180 -15.78 -12.96 -21.25
N ASP A 181 -15.80 -11.64 -21.09
CA ASP A 181 -15.20 -10.69 -22.04
C ASP A 181 -14.14 -9.77 -21.39
N GLY A 182 -13.92 -9.89 -20.07
CA GLY A 182 -12.97 -9.10 -19.31
C GLY A 182 -13.35 -7.61 -19.16
N LYS A 183 -14.57 -7.22 -19.53
CA LYS A 183 -15.02 -5.84 -19.47
C LYS A 183 -15.17 -5.38 -18.02
N ILE A 184 -14.40 -4.34 -17.64
CA ILE A 184 -14.40 -3.73 -16.32
C ILE A 184 -15.27 -2.47 -16.33
N GLN A 185 -16.09 -2.33 -15.29
CA GLN A 185 -16.92 -1.16 -15.03
C GLN A 185 -16.68 -0.67 -13.62
N GLN A 186 -16.34 0.60 -13.44
CA GLN A 186 -16.34 1.25 -12.13
C GLN A 186 -17.79 1.46 -11.68
N LEU A 187 -18.07 1.13 -10.44
CA LEU A 187 -19.38 1.33 -9.83
C LEU A 187 -19.43 2.71 -9.17
N GLU A 188 -20.57 3.37 -9.33
CA GLU A 188 -20.83 4.64 -8.63
C GLU A 188 -21.15 4.34 -7.16
N VAL A 189 -20.29 4.81 -6.29
CA VAL A 189 -20.40 4.72 -4.83
C VAL A 189 -20.32 6.11 -4.22
N SER A 190 -20.81 6.27 -3.00
CA SER A 190 -20.90 7.58 -2.34
C SER A 190 -19.58 8.00 -1.67
N GLU A 191 -18.64 7.07 -1.49
CA GLU A 191 -17.41 7.32 -0.76
C GLU A 191 -16.18 7.20 -1.67
N ASP A 192 -15.13 7.97 -1.37
CA ASP A 192 -13.85 7.93 -2.09
C ASP A 192 -13.09 6.61 -1.84
N LEU A 193 -13.28 6.04 -0.63
CA LEU A 193 -12.59 4.85 -0.18
C LEU A 193 -13.61 3.79 0.21
N VAL A 194 -13.78 2.76 -0.59
CA VAL A 194 -14.52 1.55 -0.21
C VAL A 194 -13.57 0.63 0.55
N ASN A 195 -13.64 0.68 1.88
CA ASN A 195 -12.76 -0.10 2.75
C ASN A 195 -13.05 -1.60 2.71
N SER A 196 -14.32 -1.97 2.59
CA SER A 196 -14.72 -3.36 2.40
C SER A 196 -16.12 -3.47 1.81
N PHE A 197 -16.40 -4.62 1.19
CA PHE A 197 -17.72 -4.98 0.70
C PHE A 197 -18.00 -6.46 0.93
N SER A 198 -19.30 -6.81 0.94
CA SER A 198 -19.80 -8.17 1.04
C SER A 198 -21.01 -8.34 0.12
N LEU A 199 -21.07 -9.49 -0.56
CA LEU A 199 -22.15 -9.83 -1.50
C LEU A 199 -23.03 -10.92 -0.94
N ALA A 200 -24.34 -10.75 -1.08
CA ALA A 200 -25.30 -11.81 -0.77
C ALA A 200 -25.18 -12.95 -1.81
N GLN A 201 -25.18 -14.19 -1.34
CA GLN A 201 -25.00 -15.36 -2.21
C GLN A 201 -26.19 -15.62 -3.15
N ASN A 202 -27.41 -15.28 -2.73
CA ASN A 202 -28.65 -15.65 -3.42
C ASN A 202 -29.57 -14.44 -3.71
N ALA A 203 -29.04 -13.22 -3.59
CA ALA A 203 -29.82 -12.00 -3.84
C ALA A 203 -28.92 -10.92 -4.48
N PRO A 204 -29.51 -10.00 -5.25
CA PRO A 204 -28.75 -8.91 -5.88
C PRO A 204 -28.50 -7.78 -4.87
N VAL A 205 -27.83 -8.09 -3.77
CA VAL A 205 -27.54 -7.17 -2.67
C VAL A 205 -26.07 -7.23 -2.30
N MET A 206 -25.49 -6.07 -2.16
CA MET A 206 -24.15 -5.83 -1.61
C MET A 206 -24.27 -4.93 -0.39
N ALA A 207 -23.51 -5.18 0.64
CA ALA A 207 -23.20 -4.20 1.68
C ALA A 207 -21.77 -3.72 1.49
N TYR A 208 -21.51 -2.44 1.69
CA TYR A 208 -20.17 -1.88 1.70
C TYR A 208 -20.07 -0.75 2.70
N TYR A 209 -18.86 -0.48 3.17
CA TYR A 209 -18.58 0.69 3.98
C TYR A 209 -17.28 1.37 3.51
N GLY A 210 -17.21 2.62 3.82
CA GLY A 210 -16.06 3.42 3.45
C GLY A 210 -16.14 4.84 3.96
N GLN A 211 -15.12 5.61 3.62
CA GLN A 211 -14.97 7.00 4.04
C GLN A 211 -14.51 7.87 2.87
N SER A 212 -14.59 9.16 3.06
CA SER A 212 -14.06 10.17 2.14
C SER A 212 -13.15 11.13 2.86
N ALA A 213 -12.51 12.05 2.15
CA ALA A 213 -11.58 13.01 2.75
C ALA A 213 -12.19 13.83 3.91
N SER A 214 -13.51 13.97 3.97
CA SER A 214 -14.20 14.84 4.93
C SER A 214 -15.31 14.13 5.76
N ASN A 215 -15.32 12.81 5.77
CA ASN A 215 -16.21 12.03 6.65
C ASN A 215 -15.59 10.68 6.99
N SER A 216 -15.85 10.22 8.21
CA SER A 216 -15.51 8.89 8.68
C SER A 216 -16.40 7.82 8.04
N ASP A 217 -16.24 6.58 8.46
CA ASP A 217 -16.93 5.42 7.87
C ASP A 217 -18.46 5.56 7.85
N ARG A 218 -19.02 5.28 6.68
CA ARG A 218 -20.47 5.16 6.42
C ARG A 218 -20.76 3.80 5.84
N LEU A 219 -21.83 3.19 6.31
CA LEU A 219 -22.31 1.88 5.87
C LEU A 219 -23.45 2.04 4.88
N TYR A 220 -23.38 1.29 3.78
CA TYR A 220 -24.35 1.30 2.69
C TYR A 220 -24.83 -0.10 2.32
N THR A 221 -26.02 -0.17 1.75
CA THR A 221 -26.43 -1.28 0.89
C THR A 221 -26.51 -0.82 -0.54
N MET A 222 -26.24 -1.73 -1.48
CA MET A 222 -26.39 -1.52 -2.92
C MET A 222 -27.21 -2.65 -3.54
N ASN A 223 -28.17 -2.30 -4.36
CA ASN A 223 -28.82 -3.26 -5.24
C ASN A 223 -27.94 -3.45 -6.48
N THR A 224 -27.37 -4.64 -6.66
CA THR A 224 -26.38 -4.93 -7.72
C THR A 224 -26.98 -5.04 -9.13
N LYS A 225 -28.33 -5.11 -9.28
CA LYS A 225 -29.02 -5.01 -10.56
C LYS A 225 -29.28 -3.56 -10.97
N LYS A 226 -29.71 -2.74 -9.99
CA LYS A 226 -30.06 -1.33 -10.22
C LYS A 226 -28.87 -0.39 -10.05
N MET A 227 -27.77 -0.86 -9.48
CA MET A 227 -26.58 -0.07 -9.12
C MET A 227 -26.93 1.17 -8.28
N LYS A 228 -27.84 1.00 -7.33
CA LYS A 228 -28.29 2.06 -6.43
C LYS A 228 -27.90 1.73 -5.01
N SER A 229 -27.18 2.67 -4.38
CA SER A 229 -26.79 2.62 -2.96
C SER A 229 -27.80 3.33 -2.09
N SER A 230 -27.93 2.87 -0.86
CA SER A 230 -28.72 3.49 0.21
C SER A 230 -27.87 3.51 1.49
N LEU A 231 -27.75 4.69 2.10
CA LEU A 231 -27.07 4.85 3.38
C LEU A 231 -27.85 4.13 4.48
N LEU A 232 -27.17 3.30 5.26
CA LEU A 232 -27.71 2.63 6.44
C LEU A 232 -27.30 3.34 7.74
N GLU A 233 -26.01 3.71 7.84
CA GLU A 233 -25.44 4.28 9.06
C GLU A 233 -24.32 5.26 8.72
N ASP A 234 -24.23 6.36 9.47
CA ASP A 234 -23.13 7.33 9.44
C ASP A 234 -22.53 7.42 10.83
N LEU A 235 -21.35 6.82 11.02
CA LEU A 235 -20.69 6.72 12.32
C LEU A 235 -20.20 8.06 12.85
N SER A 236 -19.96 9.02 11.98
CA SER A 236 -19.44 10.34 12.35
C SER A 236 -20.52 11.41 12.51
N LYS A 237 -21.79 11.09 12.20
CA LYS A 237 -22.89 12.07 12.16
C LYS A 237 -23.01 12.90 13.42
N ASP A 238 -23.01 12.26 14.59
CA ASP A 238 -23.18 12.96 15.86
C ASP A 238 -21.88 13.62 16.36
N ILE A 239 -20.73 13.05 16.00
CA ILE A 239 -19.41 13.55 16.38
C ILE A 239 -19.07 14.82 15.59
N LEU A 240 -19.38 14.83 14.29
CA LEU A 240 -19.00 15.93 13.38
C LEU A 240 -20.11 16.98 13.19
N LYS A 241 -21.28 16.84 13.82
CA LYS A 241 -22.42 17.74 13.60
C LYS A 241 -22.14 19.22 13.87
N ASP A 242 -21.24 19.51 14.80
CA ASP A 242 -20.84 20.85 15.20
C ASP A 242 -19.41 21.20 14.76
N VAL A 243 -18.83 20.37 13.87
CA VAL A 243 -17.46 20.57 13.35
C VAL A 243 -17.52 21.15 11.94
N GLU A 244 -16.90 22.30 11.76
CA GLU A 244 -16.73 22.88 10.43
C GLU A 244 -15.37 22.48 9.86
N LEU A 245 -15.40 21.75 8.75
CA LEU A 245 -14.21 21.33 8.02
C LEU A 245 -13.92 22.30 6.87
N GLY A 246 -12.65 22.50 6.58
CA GLY A 246 -12.24 23.17 5.34
C GLY A 246 -12.45 22.31 4.11
N GLU A 247 -12.32 22.90 2.94
CA GLU A 247 -12.45 22.20 1.66
C GLU A 247 -11.23 21.31 1.38
N CYS A 248 -11.46 20.13 0.80
CA CYS A 248 -10.44 19.30 0.16
C CYS A 248 -10.60 19.39 -1.36
N LYS A 249 -9.53 19.79 -2.06
CA LYS A 249 -9.53 19.98 -3.52
C LYS A 249 -8.46 19.14 -4.18
N ALA A 250 -8.77 18.54 -5.33
CA ALA A 250 -7.78 17.90 -6.18
C ALA A 250 -6.91 18.93 -6.89
N TRP A 251 -5.64 18.61 -7.09
CA TRP A 251 -4.71 19.40 -7.89
C TRP A 251 -3.66 18.49 -8.52
N SER A 252 -3.24 18.82 -9.72
CA SER A 252 -2.21 18.08 -10.44
C SER A 252 -1.34 19.02 -11.25
N PHE A 253 -0.13 18.58 -11.56
CA PHE A 253 0.77 19.32 -12.44
C PHE A 253 1.52 18.35 -13.36
N THR A 254 2.14 18.86 -14.40
CA THR A 254 3.05 18.09 -15.25
C THR A 254 4.48 18.33 -14.79
N ASN A 255 5.20 17.26 -14.41
CA ASN A 255 6.59 17.36 -14.01
C ASN A 255 7.54 17.56 -15.20
N SER A 256 8.82 17.80 -14.92
CA SER A 256 9.85 18.01 -15.95
C SER A 256 10.10 16.79 -16.85
N ARG A 257 9.63 15.60 -16.45
CA ARG A 257 9.70 14.36 -17.24
C ARG A 257 8.47 14.12 -18.12
N GLY A 258 7.48 15.02 -18.08
CA GLY A 258 6.23 14.93 -18.85
C GLY A 258 5.14 14.10 -18.20
N ASP A 259 5.29 13.71 -16.95
CA ASP A 259 4.28 12.93 -16.21
C ASP A 259 3.27 13.84 -15.51
N THR A 260 2.02 13.42 -15.48
CA THR A 260 1.02 14.06 -14.62
C THR A 260 1.17 13.50 -13.19
N ILE A 261 1.51 14.39 -12.26
CA ILE A 261 1.61 14.10 -10.84
C ILE A 261 0.36 14.64 -10.15
N TYR A 262 -0.35 13.74 -9.49
CA TYR A 262 -1.62 14.02 -8.81
C TYR A 262 -1.39 14.36 -7.34
N GLY A 263 -2.36 15.05 -6.77
CA GLY A 263 -2.40 15.35 -5.36
C GLY A 263 -3.74 15.97 -4.98
N ARG A 264 -3.82 16.40 -3.73
CA ARG A 264 -4.94 17.12 -3.17
C ARG A 264 -4.45 18.08 -2.11
N TYR A 265 -5.26 19.06 -1.80
CA TYR A 265 -4.94 20.00 -0.72
C TYR A 265 -6.16 20.34 0.10
N TYR A 266 -5.90 20.62 1.37
CA TYR A 266 -6.91 20.97 2.38
C TYR A 266 -6.72 22.42 2.74
N LEU A 267 -7.82 23.16 2.76
CA LEU A 267 -7.87 24.56 3.15
C LEU A 267 -8.36 24.72 4.60
N PRO A 268 -7.93 25.74 5.32
CA PRO A 268 -8.50 26.06 6.63
C PRO A 268 -10.02 26.27 6.58
N PRO A 269 -10.77 25.93 7.63
CA PRO A 269 -12.12 26.49 7.80
C PRO A 269 -12.09 28.00 7.68
N HIS A 270 -13.13 28.61 7.11
CA HIS A 270 -13.19 30.06 6.84
C HIS A 270 -12.02 30.61 6.02
N PHE A 271 -11.58 29.83 5.03
CA PHE A 271 -10.46 30.20 4.15
C PHE A 271 -10.69 31.56 3.47
N ASP A 272 -9.68 32.42 3.52
CA ASP A 272 -9.65 33.71 2.82
C ASP A 272 -8.49 33.75 1.83
N ALA A 273 -8.79 33.80 0.54
CA ALA A 273 -7.80 33.80 -0.53
C ALA A 273 -6.85 35.03 -0.52
N ASN A 274 -7.21 36.09 0.20
CA ASN A 274 -6.38 37.30 0.34
C ASN A 274 -5.34 37.19 1.47
N ARG A 275 -5.38 36.13 2.26
CA ARG A 275 -4.42 35.87 3.34
C ARG A 275 -3.33 34.93 2.88
N LYS A 276 -2.18 34.98 3.57
CA LYS A 276 -1.06 34.05 3.39
C LYS A 276 -1.08 32.99 4.48
N TYR A 277 -1.02 31.71 4.10
CA TYR A 277 -1.03 30.58 5.01
C TYR A 277 0.30 29.82 4.95
N PRO A 278 0.83 29.34 6.07
CA PRO A 278 1.89 28.33 6.05
C PRO A 278 1.36 27.04 5.43
N MET A 279 2.23 26.23 4.85
CA MET A 279 1.86 24.98 4.21
C MET A 279 2.60 23.79 4.80
N ILE A 280 1.90 22.65 4.92
CA ILE A 280 2.48 21.35 5.21
C ILE A 280 2.38 20.50 3.96
N VAL A 281 3.51 19.96 3.49
CA VAL A 281 3.56 18.97 2.40
C VAL A 281 3.65 17.58 3.00
N ASN A 282 2.70 16.71 2.67
CA ASN A 282 2.65 15.33 3.11
C ASN A 282 2.73 14.37 1.93
N TYR A 283 3.46 13.31 2.09
CA TYR A 283 3.73 12.28 1.07
C TYR A 283 4.12 10.95 1.74
N TYR A 284 4.05 9.88 0.99
CA TYR A 284 4.72 8.65 1.32
C TYR A 284 6.01 8.47 0.49
N GLY A 285 5.90 8.65 -0.83
CA GLY A 285 7.05 8.58 -1.75
C GLY A 285 7.59 7.17 -1.97
N GLY A 286 6.88 6.15 -1.47
CA GLY A 286 7.19 4.73 -1.64
C GLY A 286 6.24 4.05 -2.62
N CYS A 287 5.98 2.76 -2.41
CA CYS A 287 5.24 1.91 -3.33
C CYS A 287 3.70 2.06 -3.28
N SER A 288 3.17 2.92 -2.44
CA SER A 288 1.72 3.15 -2.29
C SER A 288 1.38 4.63 -2.21
N PRO A 289 0.15 5.04 -2.55
CA PRO A 289 -0.32 6.40 -2.38
C PRO A 289 -0.61 6.74 -0.90
N VAL A 290 -0.77 8.03 -0.61
CA VAL A 290 -1.40 8.52 0.62
C VAL A 290 -2.89 8.59 0.36
N SER A 291 -3.65 7.60 0.81
CA SER A 291 -5.09 7.53 0.59
C SER A 291 -5.85 8.68 1.29
N ARG A 292 -7.08 8.95 0.81
CA ARG A 292 -7.96 10.02 1.33
C ARG A 292 -8.65 9.68 2.64
N ASN A 293 -8.01 8.92 3.51
CA ASN A 293 -8.58 8.58 4.81
C ASN A 293 -8.84 9.85 5.63
N PHE A 294 -10.09 9.99 6.11
CA PHE A 294 -10.43 11.01 7.07
C PHE A 294 -9.70 10.78 8.39
N GLU A 295 -9.76 9.54 8.87
CA GLU A 295 -9.02 9.07 10.03
C GLU A 295 -7.62 8.63 9.59
N SER A 296 -6.69 9.56 9.55
CA SER A 296 -5.32 9.36 9.11
C SER A 296 -4.34 9.59 10.26
N ARG A 297 -3.17 8.92 10.20
CA ARG A 297 -2.02 9.22 11.07
C ARG A 297 -1.68 10.71 11.08
N TYR A 298 -1.81 11.35 9.93
CA TYR A 298 -1.69 12.80 9.79
C TYR A 298 -3.08 13.38 9.56
N PRO A 299 -3.72 13.95 10.58
CA PRO A 299 -5.09 14.45 10.48
C PRO A 299 -5.13 15.76 9.70
N HIS A 300 -5.22 15.66 8.36
CA HIS A 300 -5.08 16.79 7.44
C HIS A 300 -6.06 17.92 7.74
N HIS A 301 -7.31 17.59 8.07
CA HIS A 301 -8.30 18.62 8.47
C HIS A 301 -7.97 19.28 9.80
N ALA A 302 -7.37 18.57 10.77
CA ALA A 302 -6.93 19.19 12.03
C ALA A 302 -5.78 20.17 11.78
N TYR A 303 -4.81 19.80 10.95
CA TYR A 303 -3.76 20.74 10.55
C TYR A 303 -4.32 21.96 9.80
N ALA A 304 -5.30 21.75 8.93
CA ALA A 304 -5.98 22.85 8.25
C ALA A 304 -6.72 23.75 9.24
N ALA A 305 -7.39 23.19 10.25
CA ALA A 305 -8.04 23.97 11.32
C ALA A 305 -7.07 24.78 12.16
N LEU A 306 -5.80 24.34 12.27
CA LEU A 306 -4.72 25.12 12.91
C LEU A 306 -4.18 26.25 12.02
N GLY A 307 -4.72 26.44 10.82
CA GLY A 307 -4.38 27.53 9.93
C GLY A 307 -3.33 27.19 8.87
N TYR A 308 -3.08 25.91 8.60
CA TYR A 308 -2.20 25.47 7.52
C TYR A 308 -2.99 25.15 6.25
N VAL A 309 -2.39 25.41 5.10
CA VAL A 309 -2.74 24.67 3.88
C VAL A 309 -2.01 23.33 3.96
N VAL A 310 -2.71 22.22 3.74
CA VAL A 310 -2.08 20.89 3.71
C VAL A 310 -2.09 20.38 2.29
N TYR A 311 -0.92 20.21 1.71
CA TYR A 311 -0.76 19.65 0.35
C TYR A 311 -0.26 18.21 0.44
N VAL A 312 -1.07 17.29 -0.07
CA VAL A 312 -0.73 15.86 -0.19
C VAL A 312 -0.38 15.58 -1.64
N ILE A 313 0.84 15.15 -1.91
CA ILE A 313 1.33 14.83 -3.25
C ILE A 313 1.53 13.33 -3.42
N GLU A 314 1.14 12.80 -4.58
CA GLU A 314 1.34 11.41 -5.00
C GLU A 314 2.46 11.33 -6.05
N PRO A 315 3.72 11.23 -5.64
CA PRO A 315 4.84 11.21 -6.57
C PRO A 315 4.92 9.88 -7.33
N SER A 316 5.69 9.84 -8.40
CA SER A 316 5.92 8.63 -9.18
C SER A 316 6.47 7.49 -8.32
N GLY A 317 6.02 6.26 -8.60
CA GLY A 317 6.36 5.05 -7.84
C GLY A 317 5.21 4.46 -7.02
N ALA A 318 4.13 5.22 -6.77
CA ALA A 318 2.95 4.69 -6.11
C ALA A 318 2.11 3.80 -7.04
N THR A 319 1.44 2.78 -6.45
CA THR A 319 0.41 1.99 -7.12
C THR A 319 -0.86 2.80 -7.39
N GLY A 320 -1.75 2.29 -8.25
CA GLY A 320 -3.00 2.97 -8.57
C GLY A 320 -2.95 3.95 -9.76
N PHE A 321 -1.79 4.09 -10.41
CA PHE A 321 -1.55 4.98 -11.55
C PHE A 321 -1.08 4.23 -12.81
N GLY A 322 -1.08 2.90 -12.77
CA GLY A 322 -0.57 2.01 -13.82
C GLY A 322 0.81 1.45 -13.50
N GLN A 323 1.12 0.30 -14.10
CA GLN A 323 2.32 -0.47 -13.78
C GLN A 323 3.62 0.27 -14.09
N GLU A 324 3.68 1.06 -15.17
CA GLU A 324 4.88 1.83 -15.50
C GLU A 324 5.17 2.93 -14.46
N PHE A 325 4.11 3.55 -13.93
CA PHE A 325 4.24 4.56 -12.88
C PHE A 325 4.72 3.94 -11.56
N SER A 326 4.12 2.82 -11.13
CA SER A 326 4.52 2.13 -9.90
C SER A 326 5.92 1.51 -10.00
N ALA A 327 6.36 1.06 -11.18
CA ALA A 327 7.70 0.53 -11.41
C ALA A 327 8.82 1.54 -11.15
N ARG A 328 8.54 2.85 -11.16
CA ARG A 328 9.51 3.91 -10.86
C ARG A 328 9.96 3.96 -9.41
N HIS A 329 9.27 3.25 -8.53
CA HIS A 329 9.73 3.05 -7.15
C HIS A 329 10.92 2.10 -7.09
N VAL A 330 10.95 1.09 -7.97
CA VAL A 330 11.89 -0.03 -7.91
C VAL A 330 13.30 0.41 -8.31
N ASN A 331 14.29 0.13 -7.44
CA ASN A 331 15.70 0.43 -7.63
C ASN A 331 16.05 1.92 -7.80
N THR A 332 15.27 2.81 -7.22
CA THR A 332 15.52 4.27 -7.29
C THR A 332 15.91 4.89 -5.95
N ALA A 333 15.49 4.28 -4.84
CA ALA A 333 15.77 4.77 -3.48
C ALA A 333 15.57 6.29 -3.34
N GLY A 334 14.42 6.79 -3.80
CA GLY A 334 14.02 8.20 -3.71
C GLY A 334 14.39 9.08 -4.89
N GLU A 335 15.28 8.63 -5.79
CA GLU A 335 15.61 9.40 -6.99
C GLU A 335 14.39 9.51 -7.92
N GLY A 336 14.19 10.69 -8.51
CA GLY A 336 13.01 11.00 -9.31
C GLY A 336 11.75 11.30 -8.48
N VAL A 337 11.49 10.54 -7.43
CA VAL A 337 10.37 10.76 -6.48
C VAL A 337 10.55 12.09 -5.73
N ALA A 338 11.74 12.32 -5.18
CA ALA A 338 12.05 13.59 -4.53
C ALA A 338 11.93 14.77 -5.47
N GLN A 339 12.32 14.61 -6.74
CA GLN A 339 12.17 15.65 -7.75
C GLN A 339 10.70 16.01 -7.98
N ASP A 340 9.80 15.02 -8.06
CA ASP A 340 8.36 15.27 -8.17
C ASP A 340 7.82 16.09 -7.00
N ILE A 341 8.25 15.76 -5.78
CA ILE A 341 7.83 16.48 -4.58
C ILE A 341 8.34 17.93 -4.60
N ILE A 342 9.59 18.14 -4.97
CA ILE A 342 10.19 19.48 -5.07
C ILE A 342 9.51 20.31 -6.14
N GLU A 343 9.34 19.77 -7.34
CA GLU A 343 8.68 20.46 -8.46
C GLU A 343 7.22 20.76 -8.13
N GLY A 344 6.49 19.78 -7.58
CA GLY A 344 5.10 19.96 -7.17
C GLY A 344 4.91 21.03 -6.11
N THR A 345 5.78 21.04 -5.09
CA THR A 345 5.75 22.08 -4.05
C THR A 345 5.98 23.47 -4.64
N LYS A 346 6.99 23.63 -5.50
CA LYS A 346 7.26 24.90 -6.16
C LYS A 346 6.14 25.36 -7.07
N GLN A 347 5.59 24.45 -7.89
CA GLN A 347 4.51 24.78 -8.81
C GLN A 347 3.22 25.11 -8.05
N PHE A 348 2.94 24.37 -6.96
CA PHE A 348 1.78 24.68 -6.11
C PHE A 348 1.86 26.09 -5.52
N CYS A 349 3.01 26.49 -4.98
CA CYS A 349 3.22 27.84 -4.47
C CYS A 349 3.07 28.92 -5.55
N LYS A 350 3.53 28.64 -6.77
CA LYS A 350 3.42 29.56 -7.89
C LYS A 350 1.97 29.79 -8.33
N GLU A 351 1.15 28.75 -8.32
CA GLU A 351 -0.25 28.80 -8.73
C GLU A 351 -1.21 29.24 -7.64
N HIS A 352 -0.79 29.14 -6.37
CA HIS A 352 -1.64 29.42 -5.22
C HIS A 352 -1.07 30.57 -4.36
N ALA A 353 -1.43 31.79 -4.75
CA ALA A 353 -0.95 33.03 -4.13
C ALA A 353 -1.20 33.13 -2.61
N PHE A 354 -2.12 32.35 -2.07
CA PHE A 354 -2.41 32.26 -0.65
C PHE A 354 -1.39 31.44 0.16
N VAL A 355 -0.44 30.76 -0.46
CA VAL A 355 0.63 30.05 0.24
C VAL A 355 1.76 31.03 0.59
N ASN A 356 2.25 30.94 1.85
CA ASN A 356 3.48 31.60 2.24
C ASN A 356 4.67 30.68 1.92
N ASP A 357 5.36 30.95 0.83
CA ASP A 357 6.49 30.17 0.31
C ASP A 357 7.74 30.17 1.21
N LYS A 358 7.74 31.02 2.28
CA LYS A 358 8.78 31.04 3.31
C LYS A 358 8.43 30.19 4.54
N LYS A 359 7.21 29.65 4.60
CA LYS A 359 6.71 28.85 5.73
C LYS A 359 6.12 27.55 5.25
N ILE A 360 6.95 26.73 4.61
CA ILE A 360 6.58 25.39 4.11
C ILE A 360 7.29 24.37 4.98
N GLY A 361 6.51 23.48 5.62
CA GLY A 361 7.03 22.30 6.29
C GLY A 361 6.73 21.03 5.48
N CYS A 362 7.45 19.95 5.75
CA CYS A 362 7.13 18.64 5.19
C CYS A 362 7.18 17.53 6.23
N ILE A 363 6.36 16.50 6.04
CA ILE A 363 6.23 15.38 6.96
C ILE A 363 5.91 14.09 6.21
N GLY A 364 6.55 13.00 6.63
CA GLY A 364 6.24 11.64 6.17
C GLY A 364 6.72 10.60 7.16
N ALA A 365 6.12 9.40 7.12
CA ALA A 365 6.45 8.29 8.00
C ALA A 365 7.04 7.11 7.25
N SER A 366 7.89 6.32 7.94
CA SER A 366 8.50 5.12 7.40
C SER A 366 9.33 5.44 6.14
N TYR A 367 8.97 4.91 4.97
CA TYR A 367 9.57 5.36 3.71
C TYR A 367 9.38 6.87 3.48
N GLY A 368 8.25 7.45 3.91
CA GLY A 368 8.03 8.90 3.89
C GLY A 368 8.96 9.65 4.85
N GLY A 369 9.35 9.05 5.96
CA GLY A 369 10.37 9.58 6.87
C GLY A 369 11.77 9.56 6.24
N PHE A 370 12.13 8.48 5.55
CA PHE A 370 13.31 8.44 4.67
C PHE A 370 13.24 9.55 3.62
N MET A 371 12.13 9.67 2.90
CA MET A 371 11.93 10.69 1.87
C MET A 371 12.07 12.10 2.46
N THR A 372 11.59 12.34 3.67
CA THR A 372 11.77 13.62 4.36
C THR A 372 13.23 13.97 4.57
N GLN A 373 14.04 13.02 5.07
CA GLN A 373 15.49 13.21 5.21
C GLN A 373 16.18 13.40 3.86
N TYR A 374 15.80 12.56 2.88
CA TYR A 374 16.39 12.58 1.54
C TYR A 374 16.12 13.92 0.83
N LEU A 375 14.92 14.46 0.93
CA LEU A 375 14.57 15.78 0.38
C LEU A 375 15.51 16.88 0.89
N GLN A 376 15.83 16.88 2.19
CA GLN A 376 16.70 17.91 2.76
C GLN A 376 18.13 17.82 2.23
N THR A 377 18.56 16.67 1.68
CA THR A 377 19.84 16.56 0.99
C THR A 377 19.82 17.14 -0.43
N LYS A 378 18.62 17.48 -0.97
CA LYS A 378 18.40 17.90 -2.36
C LYS A 378 17.89 19.33 -2.50
N THR A 379 17.33 19.92 -1.45
CA THR A 379 16.68 21.23 -1.53
C THR A 379 16.60 21.90 -0.17
N ASP A 380 16.58 23.23 -0.17
CA ASP A 380 16.39 24.11 1.01
C ASP A 380 15.03 24.83 0.96
N ILE A 381 14.04 24.32 0.18
CA ILE A 381 12.73 25.01 0.06
C ILE A 381 11.87 24.88 1.32
N PHE A 382 12.16 23.92 2.19
CA PHE A 382 11.42 23.69 3.43
C PHE A 382 11.99 24.49 4.58
N ALA A 383 11.13 25.19 5.33
CA ALA A 383 11.51 25.90 6.53
C ALA A 383 11.70 24.99 7.75
N ALA A 384 11.05 23.83 7.75
CA ALA A 384 11.20 22.78 8.76
C ALA A 384 10.74 21.44 8.18
N ALA A 385 11.25 20.33 8.74
CA ALA A 385 10.87 18.99 8.30
C ALA A 385 10.71 18.05 9.51
N ILE A 386 9.79 17.08 9.40
CA ILE A 386 9.56 16.05 10.41
C ILE A 386 9.74 14.68 9.77
N SER A 387 10.79 13.96 10.17
CA SER A 387 11.01 12.57 9.81
C SER A 387 10.41 11.65 10.87
N HIS A 388 9.29 11.01 10.55
CA HIS A 388 8.64 10.06 11.44
C HIS A 388 9.11 8.65 11.10
N ALA A 389 9.84 8.00 12.02
CA ALA A 389 10.35 6.65 11.89
C ALA A 389 11.00 6.38 10.51
N GLY A 390 11.87 7.31 10.08
CA GLY A 390 12.48 7.28 8.75
C GLY A 390 13.80 6.52 8.72
N ILE A 391 14.04 5.82 7.61
CA ILE A 391 15.32 5.17 7.30
C ILE A 391 16.34 6.26 6.97
N SER A 392 17.51 6.21 7.59
CA SER A 392 18.63 7.12 7.28
C SER A 392 19.77 6.43 6.52
N ASP A 393 19.87 5.12 6.69
CA ASP A 393 20.89 4.28 6.01
C ASP A 393 20.26 2.97 5.53
N HIS A 394 20.18 2.80 4.23
CA HIS A 394 19.61 1.60 3.62
C HIS A 394 20.43 0.34 3.94
N THR A 395 21.71 0.45 4.30
CA THR A 395 22.54 -0.72 4.66
C THR A 395 22.22 -1.22 6.05
N SER A 396 22.12 -0.34 7.05
CA SER A 396 21.73 -0.72 8.41
C SER A 396 20.29 -1.22 8.46
N TYR A 397 19.38 -0.52 7.76
CA TYR A 397 17.99 -0.95 7.66
C TYR A 397 17.86 -2.34 7.00
N TRP A 398 18.58 -2.59 5.90
CA TRP A 398 18.60 -3.89 5.23
C TRP A 398 19.04 -5.01 6.19
N GLY A 399 20.03 -4.75 7.04
CA GLY A 399 20.54 -5.69 8.02
C GLY A 399 19.64 -5.91 9.24
N GLU A 400 18.94 -4.89 9.73
CA GLU A 400 18.28 -4.89 11.04
C GLU A 400 16.76 -4.77 10.96
N GLY A 401 16.19 -4.04 9.99
CA GLY A 401 14.76 -3.78 9.92
C GLY A 401 13.91 -5.02 9.68
N TYR A 402 12.67 -4.99 10.16
CA TYR A 402 11.71 -6.09 9.98
C TYR A 402 11.57 -6.50 8.51
N TRP A 403 11.43 -5.54 7.60
CA TRP A 403 11.42 -5.75 6.15
C TRP A 403 12.79 -5.77 5.51
N GLY A 404 13.86 -5.56 6.30
CA GLY A 404 15.24 -5.35 5.91
C GLY A 404 15.65 -6.01 4.59
N TYR A 405 16.08 -7.28 4.64
CA TYR A 405 16.54 -7.97 3.42
C TYR A 405 15.45 -8.13 2.35
N SER A 406 14.15 -8.10 2.72
CA SER A 406 13.04 -8.15 1.77
C SER A 406 12.88 -6.85 0.94
N TYR A 407 13.60 -5.77 1.31
CA TYR A 407 13.79 -4.62 0.42
C TYR A 407 14.42 -5.03 -0.92
N SER A 408 15.28 -6.05 -0.93
CA SER A 408 15.81 -6.63 -2.16
C SER A 408 14.78 -7.38 -3.00
N GLU A 409 13.54 -7.51 -2.53
CA GLU A 409 12.39 -8.00 -3.30
C GLU A 409 11.52 -6.86 -3.88
N VAL A 410 11.20 -5.86 -3.06
CA VAL A 410 10.21 -4.82 -3.38
C VAL A 410 10.89 -3.56 -3.89
N SER A 411 11.47 -2.77 -3.00
CA SER A 411 12.01 -1.43 -3.32
C SER A 411 13.34 -1.47 -4.05
N MET A 412 14.14 -2.50 -3.81
CA MET A 412 15.47 -2.68 -4.37
C MET A 412 15.61 -4.07 -5.02
N ALA A 413 14.66 -4.39 -5.90
CA ALA A 413 14.53 -5.72 -6.50
C ALA A 413 15.83 -6.23 -7.12
N ASN A 414 16.31 -7.40 -6.67
CA ASN A 414 17.58 -8.04 -7.04
C ASN A 414 18.83 -7.20 -6.76
N SER A 415 18.73 -6.14 -5.96
CA SER A 415 19.87 -5.33 -5.50
C SER A 415 20.18 -5.63 -4.05
N TYR A 416 21.47 -5.73 -3.74
CA TYR A 416 21.99 -6.04 -2.40
C TYR A 416 23.12 -5.06 -2.07
N PRO A 417 23.46 -4.83 -0.78
CA PRO A 417 24.54 -3.91 -0.40
C PRO A 417 25.88 -4.17 -1.11
N TRP A 418 26.21 -5.44 -1.36
CA TRP A 418 27.44 -5.84 -2.06
C TRP A 418 27.35 -5.81 -3.59
N SER A 419 26.15 -5.95 -4.17
CA SER A 419 25.97 -5.97 -5.64
C SER A 419 25.65 -4.60 -6.23
N ASN A 420 25.06 -3.68 -5.44
CA ASN A 420 24.68 -2.34 -5.86
C ASN A 420 24.93 -1.31 -4.73
N PRO A 421 26.21 -1.13 -4.31
CA PRO A 421 26.53 -0.25 -3.18
C PRO A 421 26.10 1.20 -3.40
N ASP A 422 26.05 1.67 -4.65
CA ASP A 422 25.63 3.03 -4.96
C ASP A 422 24.16 3.27 -4.57
N LEU A 423 23.29 2.29 -4.81
CA LEU A 423 21.89 2.37 -4.42
C LEU A 423 21.73 2.40 -2.88
N PHE A 424 22.52 1.62 -2.17
CA PHE A 424 22.43 1.51 -0.71
C PHE A 424 23.14 2.64 0.02
N VAL A 425 24.30 3.09 -0.43
CA VAL A 425 25.12 4.10 0.26
C VAL A 425 24.85 5.50 -0.27
N LYS A 426 24.97 5.74 -1.58
CA LYS A 426 24.81 7.10 -2.13
C LYS A 426 23.41 7.66 -2.00
N GLN A 427 22.38 6.81 -1.99
CA GLN A 427 20.99 7.22 -1.80
C GLN A 427 20.58 7.28 -0.32
N SER A 428 21.44 6.86 0.61
CA SER A 428 21.16 6.99 2.03
C SER A 428 21.39 8.41 2.52
N PRO A 429 20.40 9.02 3.19
CA PRO A 429 20.51 10.37 3.72
C PRO A 429 21.70 10.57 4.66
N LEU A 430 22.05 9.57 5.47
CA LEU A 430 23.13 9.63 6.44
C LEU A 430 24.48 10.00 5.80
N PHE A 431 24.79 9.43 4.64
CA PHE A 431 26.05 9.71 3.91
C PHE A 431 26.03 11.05 3.16
N ASN A 432 24.92 11.79 3.27
CA ASN A 432 24.73 13.12 2.70
C ASN A 432 24.25 14.13 3.76
N ALA A 433 24.45 13.83 5.05
CA ALA A 433 23.96 14.63 6.16
C ALA A 433 24.54 16.06 6.17
N ASP A 434 25.77 16.23 5.68
CA ASP A 434 26.45 17.52 5.53
C ASP A 434 25.70 18.51 4.63
N LYS A 435 24.86 18.02 3.72
CA LYS A 435 24.03 18.83 2.80
C LYS A 435 22.74 19.32 3.43
N ILE A 436 22.38 18.85 4.62
CA ILE A 436 21.11 19.20 5.28
C ILE A 436 21.29 20.51 6.07
N HIS A 437 20.49 21.52 5.72
CA HIS A 437 20.44 22.81 6.40
C HIS A 437 19.10 23.09 7.08
N THR A 438 18.02 22.46 6.57
CA THR A 438 16.66 22.60 7.12
C THR A 438 16.58 22.03 8.54
N PRO A 439 15.98 22.76 9.51
CA PRO A 439 15.69 22.20 10.82
C PRO A 439 14.89 20.90 10.72
N LEU A 440 15.38 19.85 11.37
CA LEU A 440 14.82 18.50 11.23
C LEU A 440 14.47 17.91 12.59
N LEU A 441 13.19 17.62 12.77
CA LEU A 441 12.65 16.87 13.92
C LEU A 441 12.55 15.39 13.57
N PHE A 442 13.09 14.53 14.43
CA PHE A 442 12.86 13.08 14.40
C PHE A 442 11.80 12.73 15.42
N LEU A 443 10.80 11.94 14.99
CA LEU A 443 9.77 11.35 15.82
C LEU A 443 9.80 9.83 15.63
N HIS A 444 10.02 9.03 16.69
CA HIS A 444 10.22 7.60 16.58
C HIS A 444 9.82 6.85 17.84
N GLY A 445 9.15 5.72 17.70
CA GLY A 445 8.89 4.79 18.79
C GLY A 445 10.15 3.98 19.14
N ASP A 446 10.49 3.82 20.42
CA ASP A 446 11.69 3.08 20.82
C ASP A 446 11.52 1.55 20.76
N ALA A 447 10.29 1.08 20.60
CA ALA A 447 9.96 -0.35 20.38
C ALA A 447 9.68 -0.70 18.90
N ASP A 448 10.00 0.21 17.98
CA ASP A 448 9.81 -0.02 16.54
C ASP A 448 10.79 -1.08 16.02
N VAL A 449 10.23 -2.25 15.65
CA VAL A 449 10.98 -3.34 15.01
C VAL A 449 10.94 -3.25 13.49
N ASN A 450 10.08 -2.41 12.96
CA ASN A 450 9.88 -2.23 11.52
C ASN A 450 10.97 -1.35 10.94
N VAL A 451 11.09 -0.13 11.49
CA VAL A 451 12.24 0.75 11.26
C VAL A 451 12.93 0.92 12.61
N PRO A 452 14.06 0.27 12.85
CA PRO A 452 14.75 0.36 14.15
C PRO A 452 15.04 1.81 14.53
N VAL A 453 14.83 2.16 15.79
CA VAL A 453 15.05 3.52 16.31
C VAL A 453 16.45 4.04 16.06
N GLY A 454 17.42 3.14 15.89
CA GLY A 454 18.82 3.45 15.52
C GLY A 454 18.92 4.29 14.24
N GLU A 455 17.97 4.12 13.30
CA GLU A 455 17.93 4.92 12.08
C GLU A 455 17.77 6.43 12.37
N SER A 456 16.90 6.79 13.30
CA SER A 456 16.75 8.19 13.76
C SER A 456 17.92 8.64 14.63
N ILE A 457 18.44 7.79 15.51
CA ILE A 457 19.53 8.14 16.42
C ILE A 457 20.79 8.50 15.62
N GLN A 458 21.19 7.71 14.62
CA GLN A 458 22.40 7.96 13.85
C GLN A 458 22.33 9.26 13.05
N MET A 459 21.19 9.57 12.40
CA MET A 459 21.04 10.81 11.65
C MET A 459 20.96 12.03 12.58
N PHE A 460 20.21 11.94 13.68
CA PHE A 460 20.19 12.98 14.71
C PHE A 460 21.60 13.29 15.24
N THR A 461 22.38 12.25 15.53
CA THR A 461 23.76 12.41 16.00
C THR A 461 24.63 13.09 14.94
N ALA A 462 24.53 12.68 13.67
CA ALA A 462 25.27 13.30 12.56
C ALA A 462 24.94 14.80 12.45
N LEU A 463 23.67 15.17 12.49
CA LEU A 463 23.24 16.58 12.41
C LEU A 463 23.71 17.40 13.62
N LYS A 464 23.70 16.83 14.84
CA LYS A 464 24.27 17.49 16.02
C LYS A 464 25.76 17.75 15.88
N LEU A 465 26.54 16.77 15.40
CA LEU A 465 27.96 16.94 15.15
C LEU A 465 28.27 17.99 14.08
N LEU A 466 27.38 18.14 13.10
CA LEU A 466 27.47 19.15 12.05
C LEU A 466 26.96 20.55 12.52
N GLY A 467 26.52 20.68 13.77
CA GLY A 467 26.01 21.95 14.32
C GLY A 467 24.66 22.36 13.71
N ARG A 468 23.88 21.41 13.20
CA ARG A 468 22.55 21.68 12.60
C ARG A 468 21.47 21.76 13.66
N GLU A 469 20.41 22.54 13.37
CA GLU A 469 19.21 22.60 14.20
C GLU A 469 18.43 21.29 14.05
N THR A 470 18.36 20.52 15.13
CA THR A 470 17.66 19.23 15.14
C THR A 470 17.20 18.85 16.53
N ALA A 471 16.08 18.14 16.59
CA ALA A 471 15.51 17.57 17.80
C ALA A 471 15.08 16.12 17.57
N PHE A 472 15.05 15.32 18.64
CA PHE A 472 14.60 13.94 18.60
C PHE A 472 13.59 13.68 19.72
N VAL A 473 12.41 13.23 19.36
CA VAL A 473 11.37 12.76 20.27
C VAL A 473 11.27 11.25 20.16
N ALA A 474 11.78 10.54 21.16
CA ALA A 474 11.60 9.10 21.31
C ALA A 474 10.33 8.83 22.13
N VAL A 475 9.42 8.02 21.60
CA VAL A 475 8.17 7.68 22.27
C VAL A 475 8.28 6.29 22.87
N THR A 476 8.36 6.21 24.17
CA THR A 476 8.65 4.96 24.91
C THR A 476 7.55 3.94 24.75
N GLY A 477 7.95 2.70 24.37
CA GLY A 477 7.06 1.55 24.22
C GLY A 477 6.18 1.59 22.96
N GLN A 478 6.38 2.57 22.06
CA GLN A 478 5.62 2.68 20.83
C GLN A 478 6.38 2.07 19.64
N ASP A 479 5.62 1.55 18.70
CA ASP A 479 6.09 1.03 17.42
C ASP A 479 6.07 2.09 16.31
N LEU A 480 6.15 1.66 15.04
CA LEU A 480 6.10 2.50 13.85
C LEU A 480 4.84 3.37 13.76
N SER A 481 3.74 2.89 14.27
CA SER A 481 2.44 3.56 14.06
C SER A 481 2.22 4.75 15.00
N LEU A 482 2.85 4.74 16.18
CA LEU A 482 2.63 5.73 17.26
C LEU A 482 1.12 5.96 17.56
N ILE A 483 0.32 4.89 17.41
CA ILE A 483 -1.15 4.98 17.35
C ILE A 483 -1.78 5.34 18.72
N HIS A 484 -1.01 5.27 19.78
CA HIS A 484 -1.48 5.48 21.16
C HIS A 484 -0.93 6.77 21.80
N ILE A 485 -0.49 7.73 20.97
CA ILE A 485 -0.12 9.07 21.46
C ILE A 485 -1.35 9.95 21.50
#